data_8f535f27f71bdc69fbde9d88a3071e2f
#
_entry.id   8f535f27f71bdc69fbde9d88a3071e2f
#
_cell.length_a   1.000
_cell.length_b   1.000
_cell.length_c   1.000
_cell.angle_alpha   90.00
_cell.angle_beta   90.00
_cell.angle_gamma   90.00
#
_symmetry.space_group_name_H-M   'P 1'
#
loop_
_entity.id
_entity.type
_entity.pdbx_description
1 polymer ?
#
loop_
_entity_poly.entity_id
_entity_poly.type
_entity_poly.pdbx_seq_one_letter_code
_entity_poly.pdbx_strand_id
1 'polypeptide(L)'
;EVCLVGSEMCIRDRIMTGDMVPAEEALRIGLVNHVVPADDLEATVMAMAQRIGSKSSLALRVGKATVRAALDEGLTDGVEVEAIAFAGLFDSEDKEIGVQAFMNRTTAEWKHR
;
A
#
# COMPACT_ATOMS: atom_id res chain seq x y z
N GLU A 1 18.18 -11.46 -20.08
CA GLU A 1 16.87 -12.00 -19.65
C GLU A 1 15.99 -10.84 -19.22
N VAL A 2 15.04 -10.48 -20.08
CA VAL A 2 14.02 -9.48 -19.72
C VAL A 2 12.86 -10.23 -19.08
N CYS A 3 12.99 -10.54 -17.80
CA CYS A 3 11.82 -10.86 -17.00
C CYS A 3 11.12 -9.53 -16.69
N LEU A 4 9.89 -9.34 -17.15
CA LEU A 4 9.08 -8.20 -16.78
C LEU A 4 8.87 -8.28 -15.27
N VAL A 5 9.56 -7.39 -14.56
CA VAL A 5 9.56 -7.30 -13.08
C VAL A 5 8.12 -7.12 -12.62
N GLY A 6 7.66 -7.99 -11.71
CA GLY A 6 6.33 -7.93 -11.12
C GLY A 6 5.22 -8.56 -11.96
N SER A 7 5.53 -9.29 -13.04
CA SER A 7 4.50 -10.02 -13.77
C SER A 7 4.02 -11.22 -12.94
N GLU A 8 2.71 -11.39 -12.87
CA GLU A 8 2.06 -12.59 -12.29
C GLU A 8 2.64 -13.90 -12.87
N MET A 9 3.22 -13.87 -14.07
CA MET A 9 3.86 -15.00 -14.74
C MET A 9 5.08 -15.49 -13.95
N CYS A 10 5.99 -14.61 -13.51
CA CYS A 10 7.18 -15.03 -12.76
C CYS A 10 6.83 -15.66 -11.41
N ILE A 11 5.80 -15.14 -10.74
CA ILE A 11 5.31 -15.69 -9.47
C ILE A 11 4.61 -17.03 -9.72
N ARG A 12 3.78 -17.12 -10.76
CA ARG A 12 3.06 -18.34 -11.14
C ARG A 12 4.01 -19.47 -11.50
N ASP A 13 5.06 -19.20 -12.29
CA ASP A 13 6.05 -20.20 -12.64
C ASP A 13 6.71 -20.82 -11.40
N ARG A 14 7.07 -19.98 -10.41
CA ARG A 14 7.67 -20.43 -9.15
C ARG A 14 6.71 -21.27 -8.31
N ILE A 15 5.43 -20.91 -8.27
CA ILE A 15 4.40 -21.69 -7.58
C ILE A 15 4.22 -23.04 -8.25
N MET A 16 4.24 -23.09 -9.58
CA MET A 16 4.03 -24.31 -10.36
C MET A 16 5.23 -25.24 -10.35
N THR A 17 6.45 -24.72 -10.30
CA THR A 17 7.69 -25.51 -10.24
C THR A 17 8.04 -25.97 -8.81
N GLY A 18 7.57 -25.23 -7.80
CA GLY A 18 7.95 -25.48 -6.41
C GLY A 18 9.38 -25.09 -6.05
N ASP A 19 10.05 -24.32 -6.92
CA ASP A 19 11.42 -23.88 -6.68
C ASP A 19 11.51 -22.92 -5.48
N MET A 20 12.55 -23.09 -4.66
CA MET A 20 12.82 -22.16 -3.57
C MET A 20 13.24 -20.79 -4.11
N VAL A 21 12.66 -19.74 -3.57
CA VAL A 21 12.95 -18.35 -3.95
C VAL A 21 13.80 -17.70 -2.86
N PRO A 22 15.09 -17.41 -3.12
CA PRO A 22 15.92 -16.63 -2.19
C PRO A 22 15.34 -15.24 -1.94
N ALA A 23 15.67 -14.64 -0.78
CA ALA A 23 15.12 -13.35 -0.37
C ALA A 23 15.41 -12.21 -1.38
N GLU A 24 16.63 -12.16 -1.90
CA GLU A 24 17.04 -11.17 -2.90
C GLU A 24 16.26 -11.32 -4.20
N GLU A 25 16.00 -12.55 -4.63
CA GLU A 25 15.18 -12.82 -5.82
C GLU A 25 13.72 -12.43 -5.57
N ALA A 26 13.18 -12.73 -4.38
CA ALA A 26 11.84 -12.33 -3.99
C ALA A 26 11.66 -10.80 -4.04
N LEU A 27 12.68 -10.04 -3.59
CA LEU A 27 12.69 -8.58 -3.72
C LEU A 27 12.76 -8.14 -5.19
N ARG A 28 13.64 -8.77 -5.98
CA ARG A 28 13.82 -8.43 -7.40
C ARG A 28 12.55 -8.61 -8.23
N ILE A 29 11.80 -9.68 -7.97
CA ILE A 29 10.54 -9.98 -8.69
C ILE A 29 9.31 -9.29 -8.08
N GLY A 30 9.47 -8.50 -7.01
CA GLY A 30 8.37 -7.79 -6.35
C GLY A 30 7.46 -8.66 -5.49
N LEU A 31 7.90 -9.87 -5.11
CA LEU A 31 7.17 -10.76 -4.21
C LEU A 31 7.15 -10.21 -2.78
N VAL A 32 8.22 -9.54 -2.38
CA VAL A 32 8.35 -8.83 -1.09
C VAL A 32 8.79 -7.39 -1.32
N ASN A 33 8.44 -6.50 -0.40
CA ASN A 33 8.76 -5.07 -0.51
C ASN A 33 10.16 -4.72 0.04
N HIS A 34 10.65 -5.50 1.00
CA HIS A 34 11.94 -5.28 1.66
C HIS A 34 12.58 -6.62 2.02
N VAL A 35 13.90 -6.64 2.01
CA VAL A 35 14.73 -7.70 2.59
C VAL A 35 15.66 -7.03 3.58
N VAL A 36 15.70 -7.56 4.80
CA VAL A 36 16.52 -7.05 5.90
C VAL A 36 17.17 -8.22 6.64
N PRO A 37 18.26 -8.01 7.39
CA PRO A 37 18.80 -9.04 8.29
C PRO A 37 17.73 -9.53 9.26
N ALA A 38 17.82 -10.81 9.66
CA ALA A 38 16.80 -11.42 10.53
C ALA A 38 16.65 -10.66 11.87
N ASP A 39 17.74 -10.16 12.42
CA ASP A 39 17.74 -9.41 13.69
C ASP A 39 17.04 -8.04 13.57
N ASP A 40 16.96 -7.48 12.36
CA ASP A 40 16.33 -6.18 12.10
C ASP A 40 14.86 -6.30 11.65
N LEU A 41 14.36 -7.52 11.43
CA LEU A 41 13.03 -7.75 10.85
C LEU A 41 11.92 -7.13 11.70
N GLU A 42 11.90 -7.44 13.00
CA GLU A 42 10.87 -6.95 13.92
C GLU A 42 10.88 -5.42 14.01
N ALA A 43 12.05 -4.81 14.16
CA ALA A 43 12.20 -3.36 14.25
C ALA A 43 11.71 -2.68 12.95
N THR A 44 12.05 -3.23 11.78
CA THR A 44 11.63 -2.71 10.49
C THR A 44 10.10 -2.80 10.31
N VAL A 45 9.52 -3.95 10.65
CA VAL A 45 8.06 -4.15 10.56
C VAL A 45 7.31 -3.24 11.51
N MET A 46 7.78 -3.10 12.76
CA MET A 46 7.16 -2.21 13.75
C MET A 46 7.24 -0.75 13.34
N ALA A 47 8.36 -0.30 12.78
CA ALA A 47 8.50 1.06 12.26
C ALA A 47 7.51 1.33 11.12
N MET A 48 7.34 0.38 10.21
CA MET A 48 6.35 0.48 9.12
C MET A 48 4.92 0.50 9.67
N ALA A 49 4.59 -0.39 10.60
CA ALA A 49 3.28 -0.45 11.22
C ALA A 49 2.92 0.86 11.97
N GLN A 50 3.87 1.45 12.69
CA GLN A 50 3.69 2.74 13.35
C GLN A 50 3.45 3.87 12.35
N ARG A 51 4.19 3.90 11.23
CA ARG A 51 3.97 4.89 10.16
C ARG A 51 2.59 4.77 9.55
N ILE A 52 2.10 3.56 9.32
CA ILE A 52 0.74 3.30 8.83
C ILE A 52 -0.27 3.73 9.90
N GLY A 53 -0.09 3.28 11.15
CA GLY A 53 -0.99 3.59 12.26
C GLY A 53 -1.07 5.08 12.62
N SER A 54 -0.09 5.89 12.19
CA SER A 54 -0.12 7.35 12.35
C SER A 54 -1.03 8.08 11.35
N LYS A 55 -1.70 7.37 10.45
CA LYS A 55 -2.58 7.95 9.43
C LYS A 55 -4.06 7.80 9.79
N SER A 56 -4.92 8.57 9.13
CA SER A 56 -6.36 8.40 9.25
C SER A 56 -6.78 6.98 8.86
N SER A 57 -7.45 6.27 9.76
CA SER A 57 -7.95 4.91 9.47
C SER A 57 -9.02 4.92 8.39
N LEU A 58 -9.79 6.02 8.27
CA LEU A 58 -10.75 6.22 7.20
C LEU A 58 -10.03 6.27 5.84
N ALA A 59 -9.02 7.13 5.72
CA ALA A 59 -8.24 7.25 4.49
C ALA A 59 -7.52 5.94 4.12
N LEU A 60 -6.99 5.22 5.10
CA LEU A 60 -6.35 3.91 4.87
C LEU A 60 -7.34 2.87 4.36
N ARG A 61 -8.56 2.80 4.92
CA ARG A 61 -9.59 1.86 4.45
C ARG A 61 -10.02 2.16 3.03
N VAL A 62 -10.27 3.43 2.73
CA VAL A 62 -10.65 3.87 1.38
C VAL A 62 -9.53 3.59 0.39
N GLY A 63 -8.30 3.99 0.69
CA GLY A 63 -7.14 3.74 -0.17
C GLY A 63 -6.91 2.25 -0.43
N LYS A 64 -7.03 1.39 0.61
CA LYS A 64 -6.91 -0.06 0.44
C LYS A 64 -8.00 -0.64 -0.46
N ALA A 65 -9.24 -0.17 -0.32
CA ALA A 65 -10.35 -0.62 -1.17
C ALA A 65 -10.14 -0.19 -2.63
N THR A 66 -9.70 1.05 -2.86
CA THR A 66 -9.42 1.57 -4.20
C THR A 66 -8.29 0.80 -4.90
N VAL A 67 -7.19 0.52 -4.18
CA VAL A 67 -6.09 -0.30 -4.73
C VAL A 67 -6.56 -1.71 -5.09
N ARG A 68 -7.46 -2.31 -4.30
CA ARG A 68 -8.04 -3.62 -4.64
C ARG A 68 -8.92 -3.55 -5.88
N ALA A 69 -9.79 -2.55 -5.97
CA ALA A 69 -10.66 -2.38 -7.14
C ALA A 69 -9.83 -2.24 -8.44
N ALA A 70 -8.70 -1.54 -8.39
CA ALA A 70 -7.79 -1.40 -9.53
C ALA A 70 -7.19 -2.72 -10.03
N LEU A 71 -7.19 -3.79 -9.24
CA LEU A 71 -6.73 -5.12 -9.65
C LEU A 71 -7.83 -5.93 -10.35
N ASP A 72 -9.08 -5.64 -10.06
CA ASP A 72 -10.25 -6.40 -10.53
C ASP A 72 -10.92 -5.73 -11.74
N GLU A 73 -10.69 -4.43 -11.95
CA GLU A 73 -11.37 -3.62 -12.94
C GLU A 73 -10.42 -3.08 -14.02
N GLY A 74 -10.96 -2.69 -15.16
CA GLY A 74 -10.19 -2.01 -16.21
C GLY A 74 -9.74 -0.61 -15.74
N LEU A 75 -8.69 -0.07 -16.38
CA LEU A 75 -8.10 1.22 -15.98
C LEU A 75 -9.13 2.36 -15.90
N THR A 76 -10.06 2.43 -16.86
CA THR A 76 -11.08 3.49 -16.91
C THR A 76 -12.01 3.43 -15.71
N ASP A 77 -12.51 2.23 -15.41
CA ASP A 77 -13.44 2.01 -14.30
C ASP A 77 -12.73 2.17 -12.95
N GLY A 78 -11.49 1.71 -12.86
CA GLY A 78 -10.64 1.92 -11.67
C GLY A 78 -10.38 3.39 -11.36
N VAL A 79 -10.16 4.23 -12.36
CA VAL A 79 -10.01 5.70 -12.19
C VAL A 79 -11.32 6.35 -11.72
N GLU A 80 -12.47 5.89 -12.22
CA GLU A 80 -13.77 6.39 -11.76
C GLU A 80 -14.03 6.01 -10.30
N VAL A 81 -13.74 4.76 -9.92
CA VAL A 81 -13.82 4.30 -8.52
C VAL A 81 -12.92 5.13 -7.61
N GLU A 82 -11.68 5.41 -8.04
CA GLU A 82 -10.75 6.26 -7.30
C GLU A 82 -11.30 7.67 -7.11
N ALA A 83 -11.81 8.29 -8.17
CA ALA A 83 -12.35 9.65 -8.13
C ALA A 83 -13.54 9.76 -7.15
N ILE A 84 -14.47 8.79 -7.18
CA ILE A 84 -15.60 8.73 -6.27
C ILE A 84 -15.13 8.53 -4.82
N ALA A 85 -14.23 7.59 -4.60
CA ALA A 85 -13.68 7.29 -3.29
C ALA A 85 -12.93 8.49 -2.69
N PHE A 86 -12.14 9.18 -3.51
CA PHE A 86 -11.42 10.39 -3.12
C PHE A 86 -12.38 11.53 -2.79
N ALA A 87 -13.39 11.77 -3.63
CA ALA A 87 -14.42 12.79 -3.38
C ALA A 87 -15.14 12.54 -2.04
N GLY A 88 -15.47 11.28 -1.73
CA GLY A 88 -16.11 10.91 -0.46
C GLY A 88 -15.26 11.21 0.79
N LEU A 89 -13.94 11.28 0.67
CA LEU A 89 -13.07 11.67 1.78
C LEU A 89 -13.16 13.16 2.11
N PHE A 90 -13.60 14.01 1.18
CA PHE A 90 -13.71 15.46 1.40
C PHE A 90 -14.78 15.85 2.41
N ASP A 91 -15.77 14.98 2.64
CA ASP A 91 -16.82 15.20 3.64
C ASP A 91 -16.41 14.76 5.06
N SER A 92 -15.19 14.20 5.20
CA SER A 92 -14.71 13.69 6.49
C SER A 92 -14.08 14.78 7.37
N GLU A 93 -14.22 14.64 8.69
CA GLU A 93 -13.49 15.48 9.65
C GLU A 93 -11.98 15.32 9.49
N ASP A 94 -11.51 14.11 9.19
CA ASP A 94 -10.10 13.82 9.02
C ASP A 94 -9.47 14.57 7.84
N LYS A 95 -10.24 14.83 6.77
CA LYS A 95 -9.75 15.68 5.66
C LYS A 95 -9.42 17.09 6.16
N GLU A 96 -10.32 17.70 6.93
CA GLU A 96 -10.09 19.05 7.45
C GLU A 96 -8.88 19.07 8.41
N ILE A 97 -8.82 18.09 9.32
CA ILE A 97 -7.68 17.93 10.25
C ILE A 97 -6.37 17.78 9.47
N GLY A 98 -6.35 16.94 8.42
CA GLY A 98 -5.17 16.70 7.61
C GLY A 98 -4.71 17.95 6.84
N VAL A 99 -5.63 18.69 6.25
CA VAL A 99 -5.33 19.95 5.55
C VAL A 99 -4.77 20.98 6.51
N GLN A 100 -5.39 21.19 7.67
CA GLN A 100 -4.92 22.14 8.68
C GLN A 100 -3.54 21.74 9.21
N ALA A 101 -3.33 20.46 9.53
CA ALA A 101 -2.04 19.98 10.00
C ALA A 101 -0.93 20.20 8.96
N PHE A 102 -1.24 19.94 7.67
CA PHE A 102 -0.31 20.17 6.57
C PHE A 102 0.05 21.65 6.41
N MET A 103 -0.95 22.54 6.39
CA MET A 103 -0.74 23.99 6.26
C MET A 103 0.06 24.57 7.43
N ASN A 104 -0.20 24.09 8.63
CA ASN A 104 0.45 24.56 9.86
C ASN A 104 1.76 23.81 10.16
N ARG A 105 2.14 22.81 9.36
CA ARG A 105 3.31 21.94 9.58
C ARG A 105 3.30 21.27 10.95
N THR A 106 2.13 20.82 11.39
CA THR A 106 1.92 20.12 12.65
C THR A 106 1.56 18.66 12.42
N THR A 107 1.54 17.85 13.48
CA THR A 107 1.04 16.48 13.43
C THR A 107 -0.48 16.48 13.50
N ALA A 108 -1.14 15.70 12.64
CA ALA A 108 -2.58 15.55 12.65
C ALA A 108 -3.04 14.63 13.78
N GLU A 109 -4.10 15.02 14.47
CA GLU A 109 -4.80 14.20 15.48
C GLU A 109 -6.10 13.69 14.89
N TRP A 110 -6.03 12.50 14.29
CA TRP A 110 -7.15 11.93 13.54
C TRP A 110 -8.35 11.56 14.41
N LYS A 111 -9.55 11.83 13.91
CA LYS A 111 -10.83 11.41 14.49
C LYS A 111 -11.32 10.09 13.93
N HIS A 112 -10.72 9.66 12.80
CA HIS A 112 -11.05 8.42 12.08
C HIS A 112 -12.47 8.38 11.52
N ARG A 113 -13.05 9.52 11.19
CA ARG A 113 -14.40 9.71 10.66
C ARG A 113 -14.50 10.93 9.72
#